data_ceff6bb77be82b1afc5ba674657962a4
#
_entry.id   ceff6bb77be82b1afc5ba674657962a4
#
_cell.length_a   1.000
_cell.length_b   1.000
_cell.length_c   1.000
_cell.angle_alpha   90.00
_cell.angle_beta   90.00
_cell.angle_gamma   90.00
#
_symmetry.space_group_name_H-M   'P 1'
#
loop_
_entity.id
_entity.type
_entity.pdbx_description
1 polymer ?
#
loop_
_entity_poly.entity_id
_entity_poly.type
_entity_poly.pdbx_seq_one_letter_code
_entity_poly.pdbx_strand_id
1 'polypeptide(L)'
;MSTFVPTVAVEEAAAPQPLPLVHRVFGEPRFHTEGDIAAIAFSPDGSLFSVDEAGILRHWAPDGRQLARHFLSDMETLWSFSPDARLLASGNDDLLLWDVAGGTLINRVAQDSWVTAVAFSPDGRLLASGHDDGEVRFWDARSQRFLGRVKAHTGAVSAIAFSKGEHVATAGEDRVVRVWHGTTHKQVAELKSHTDRVPSLAWSPDGALLVSAGWDTSARVWKLPTSEPAVLLNSHADQVHVLAFSPDGKFLACADSDFDIYLWSDAVAAKVGHVLRGHNDEVRCLAFSPDGGKLASAGADRVVHVWDVRDGKLVAGPNPKGKHAIAYIPGAQPRLASSAGPAVRVWDVASGEEVAPTGLCPAFAVAASPNGRWLAVGGTDHFTQLWDAKDDTLAASLEATKPPVGAITFSADSKFLVHASPADGLAWVWDCETASPALILLEAADACTLEAVAVHPNGRHVACGGIDYMSTCDRDGAVCVWDIPTKEKIYTISVGVNALAFDPPGKYLAGAGINDVVYVWDAETQEEVFALAGHQEKIHAVAFDPTGSYLASGGDDMTVRVWDVLSGRLLVVREFDSPVQSLAFSPDGQHLFCGNGNTTCYMVEVKKLLEE
;
A
#
# COMPACT_ATOMS: atom_id res chain seq x y z
N MET A 1 35.78 26.17 13.91
CA MET A 1 35.78 26.73 12.56
C MET A 1 35.01 25.70 11.75
N SER A 2 33.74 25.97 11.44
CA SER A 2 32.94 25.05 10.64
C SER A 2 33.44 25.08 9.21
N THR A 3 34.02 24.01 8.76
CA THR A 3 34.35 23.79 7.35
C THR A 3 33.04 23.63 6.58
N PHE A 4 32.74 24.62 5.75
CA PHE A 4 31.64 24.56 4.78
C PHE A 4 31.97 23.46 3.76
N VAL A 5 31.27 22.34 3.79
CA VAL A 5 31.26 21.39 2.68
C VAL A 5 30.46 22.03 1.54
N PRO A 6 31.00 22.18 0.34
CA PRO A 6 30.26 22.81 -0.75
C PRO A 6 29.10 21.90 -1.15
N THR A 7 27.88 22.38 -0.99
CA THR A 7 26.69 21.79 -1.63
C THR A 7 26.93 21.91 -3.15
N VAL A 8 27.09 20.80 -3.84
CA VAL A 8 27.20 20.78 -5.29
C VAL A 8 25.82 21.19 -5.83
N ALA A 9 25.73 22.43 -6.34
CA ALA A 9 24.52 22.89 -7.01
C ALA A 9 24.26 21.98 -8.22
N VAL A 10 23.09 21.35 -8.26
CA VAL A 10 22.64 20.55 -9.39
C VAL A 10 22.42 21.49 -10.57
N GLU A 11 23.24 21.39 -11.62
CA GLU A 11 22.82 21.86 -12.94
C GLU A 11 21.58 21.07 -13.32
N GLU A 12 20.51 21.75 -13.76
CA GLU A 12 19.25 21.14 -14.18
C GLU A 12 19.52 19.93 -15.09
N ALA A 13 19.29 18.74 -14.56
CA ALA A 13 19.26 17.53 -15.36
C ALA A 13 18.10 17.62 -16.36
N ALA A 14 18.30 17.11 -17.57
CA ALA A 14 17.27 17.03 -18.58
C ALA A 14 15.99 16.40 -18.02
N ALA A 15 14.82 16.82 -18.53
CA ALA A 15 13.51 16.31 -18.13
C ALA A 15 13.49 14.77 -18.12
N PRO A 16 12.81 14.12 -17.15
CA PRO A 16 12.78 12.66 -17.05
C PRO A 16 12.24 12.04 -18.33
N GLN A 17 12.90 10.94 -18.75
CA GLN A 17 12.54 10.21 -19.97
C GLN A 17 11.62 9.04 -19.64
N PRO A 18 10.60 8.73 -20.45
CA PRO A 18 9.67 7.63 -20.19
C PRO A 18 10.31 6.23 -20.33
N LEU A 19 9.67 5.24 -19.74
CA LEU A 19 9.99 3.82 -19.52
C LEU A 19 10.63 2.92 -20.63
N PRO A 20 11.17 3.34 -21.80
CA PRO A 20 11.61 2.41 -22.85
C PRO A 20 12.86 1.59 -22.54
N LEU A 21 13.49 1.75 -21.38
CA LEU A 21 14.76 1.09 -21.03
C LEU A 21 14.62 -0.13 -20.11
N VAL A 22 13.42 -0.47 -19.70
CA VAL A 22 13.21 -1.68 -18.88
C VAL A 22 13.49 -2.91 -19.74
N HIS A 23 14.56 -3.65 -19.38
CA HIS A 23 14.94 -4.87 -20.09
C HIS A 23 13.95 -6.00 -19.79
N ARG A 24 13.47 -6.09 -18.56
CA ARG A 24 12.49 -7.08 -18.11
C ARG A 24 11.71 -6.61 -16.90
N VAL A 25 10.44 -7.02 -16.84
CA VAL A 25 9.56 -6.83 -15.68
C VAL A 25 9.33 -8.18 -15.02
N PHE A 26 9.51 -8.25 -13.70
CA PHE A 26 9.16 -9.41 -12.88
C PHE A 26 7.92 -9.08 -12.07
N GLY A 27 6.97 -9.99 -12.06
CA GLY A 27 5.68 -9.75 -11.47
C GLY A 27 4.77 -8.93 -12.38
N GLU A 28 3.55 -8.78 -11.95
CA GLU A 28 2.55 -7.93 -12.56
C GLU A 28 2.01 -6.99 -11.49
N PRO A 29 1.59 -5.76 -11.85
CA PRO A 29 0.88 -4.90 -10.91
C PRO A 29 -0.34 -5.65 -10.40
N ARG A 30 -0.34 -6.02 -9.12
CA ARG A 30 -1.45 -6.74 -8.51
C ARG A 30 -2.25 -5.78 -7.66
N PHE A 31 -3.55 -5.66 -7.96
CA PHE A 31 -4.45 -4.80 -7.20
C PHE A 31 -3.98 -3.35 -7.05
N HIS A 32 -3.23 -2.84 -8.02
CA HIS A 32 -2.76 -1.46 -8.05
C HIS A 32 -3.35 -0.71 -9.26
N THR A 33 -3.75 0.53 -9.06
CA THR A 33 -4.33 1.40 -10.09
C THR A 33 -3.51 2.66 -10.27
N GLU A 34 -3.65 3.32 -11.41
CA GLU A 34 -2.97 4.59 -11.72
C GLU A 34 -3.67 5.79 -11.06
N GLY A 35 -4.96 5.65 -10.76
CA GLY A 35 -5.81 6.67 -10.13
C GLY A 35 -6.46 6.15 -8.85
N ASP A 36 -6.97 7.07 -8.05
CA ASP A 36 -7.69 6.79 -6.81
C ASP A 36 -8.92 5.92 -7.10
N ILE A 37 -9.12 4.86 -6.33
CA ILE A 37 -10.20 3.91 -6.59
C ILE A 37 -11.50 4.47 -6.00
N ALA A 38 -12.50 4.62 -6.86
CA ALA A 38 -13.79 5.19 -6.53
C ALA A 38 -14.88 4.13 -6.22
N ALA A 39 -14.80 2.93 -6.84
CA ALA A 39 -15.71 1.83 -6.51
C ALA A 39 -15.08 0.46 -6.76
N ILE A 40 -15.53 -0.55 -5.98
CA ILE A 40 -15.15 -1.95 -6.14
C ILE A 40 -16.36 -2.87 -5.98
N ALA A 41 -16.33 -4.03 -6.64
CA ALA A 41 -17.34 -5.07 -6.47
C ALA A 41 -16.77 -6.47 -6.74
N PHE A 42 -17.21 -7.47 -5.98
CA PHE A 42 -16.97 -8.85 -6.34
C PHE A 42 -17.98 -9.33 -7.39
N SER A 43 -17.49 -10.04 -8.38
CA SER A 43 -18.31 -10.84 -9.27
C SER A 43 -18.78 -12.13 -8.58
N PRO A 44 -19.88 -12.75 -9.01
CA PRO A 44 -20.36 -14.03 -8.47
C PRO A 44 -19.36 -15.17 -8.56
N ASP A 45 -18.38 -15.13 -9.46
CA ASP A 45 -17.30 -16.11 -9.61
C ASP A 45 -16.10 -15.87 -8.67
N GLY A 46 -16.16 -14.81 -7.84
CA GLY A 46 -15.12 -14.44 -6.90
C GLY A 46 -14.00 -13.58 -7.48
N SER A 47 -14.06 -13.21 -8.77
CA SER A 47 -13.20 -12.17 -9.32
C SER A 47 -13.63 -10.78 -8.83
N LEU A 48 -12.78 -9.75 -9.00
CA LEU A 48 -13.05 -8.41 -8.51
C LEU A 48 -13.04 -7.40 -9.67
N PHE A 49 -13.92 -6.43 -9.61
CA PHE A 49 -13.89 -5.24 -10.46
C PHE A 49 -13.54 -4.01 -9.63
N SER A 50 -12.77 -3.09 -10.21
CA SER A 50 -12.53 -1.76 -9.65
C SER A 50 -12.67 -0.71 -10.75
N VAL A 51 -13.15 0.48 -10.38
CA VAL A 51 -13.12 1.66 -11.24
C VAL A 51 -12.44 2.79 -10.49
N ASP A 52 -11.53 3.51 -11.14
CA ASP A 52 -10.84 4.65 -10.58
C ASP A 52 -11.48 5.99 -11.01
N GLU A 53 -11.03 7.10 -10.39
CA GLU A 53 -11.52 8.45 -10.70
C GLU A 53 -11.21 8.89 -12.14
N ALA A 54 -10.21 8.28 -12.78
CA ALA A 54 -9.94 8.48 -14.21
C ALA A 54 -10.88 7.69 -15.13
N GLY A 55 -11.90 7.01 -14.58
CA GLY A 55 -12.86 6.22 -15.32
C GLY A 55 -12.29 4.95 -15.93
N ILE A 56 -11.24 4.39 -15.36
CA ILE A 56 -10.66 3.13 -15.83
C ILE A 56 -11.24 1.99 -15.02
N LEU A 57 -12.04 1.16 -15.68
CA LEU A 57 -12.58 -0.08 -15.17
C LEU A 57 -11.55 -1.20 -15.33
N ARG A 58 -11.22 -1.90 -14.26
CA ARG A 58 -10.32 -3.06 -14.25
C ARG A 58 -11.03 -4.29 -13.72
N HIS A 59 -10.71 -5.43 -14.32
CA HIS A 59 -11.12 -6.75 -13.88
C HIS A 59 -9.92 -7.49 -13.33
N TRP A 60 -10.02 -8.02 -12.12
CA TRP A 60 -8.95 -8.67 -11.39
C TRP A 60 -9.27 -10.14 -11.10
N ALA A 61 -8.30 -11.02 -11.32
CA ALA A 61 -8.36 -12.38 -10.81
C ALA A 61 -8.30 -12.39 -9.27
N PRO A 62 -8.72 -13.49 -8.61
CA PRO A 62 -8.65 -13.60 -7.15
C PRO A 62 -7.24 -13.46 -6.55
N ASP A 63 -6.20 -13.69 -7.35
CA ASP A 63 -4.79 -13.52 -6.98
C ASP A 63 -4.26 -12.09 -7.20
N GLY A 64 -5.09 -11.18 -7.68
CA GLY A 64 -4.77 -9.77 -7.93
C GLY A 64 -4.22 -9.47 -9.31
N ARG A 65 -4.09 -10.46 -10.19
CA ARG A 65 -3.67 -10.24 -11.58
C ARG A 65 -4.77 -9.55 -12.38
N GLN A 66 -4.42 -8.50 -13.12
CA GLN A 66 -5.35 -7.80 -14.00
C GLN A 66 -5.72 -8.67 -15.22
N LEU A 67 -7.01 -8.93 -15.39
CA LEU A 67 -7.55 -9.72 -16.49
C LEU A 67 -7.98 -8.84 -17.68
N ALA A 68 -8.57 -7.68 -17.39
CA ALA A 68 -9.02 -6.73 -18.40
C ALA A 68 -8.95 -5.28 -17.89
N ARG A 69 -8.90 -4.33 -18.82
CA ARG A 69 -8.90 -2.88 -18.58
C ARG A 69 -9.74 -2.19 -19.66
N HIS A 70 -10.66 -1.34 -19.23
CA HIS A 70 -11.51 -0.55 -20.12
C HIS A 70 -11.51 0.91 -19.68
N PHE A 71 -11.34 1.83 -20.60
CA PHE A 71 -11.58 3.25 -20.35
C PHE A 71 -13.06 3.55 -20.61
N LEU A 72 -13.74 4.09 -19.63
CA LEU A 72 -15.17 4.40 -19.70
C LEU A 72 -15.40 5.89 -20.00
N SER A 73 -14.96 6.77 -19.09
CA SER A 73 -15.13 8.22 -19.16
C SER A 73 -14.17 8.89 -18.21
N ASP A 74 -13.66 10.05 -18.55
CA ASP A 74 -12.81 10.93 -17.72
C ASP A 74 -13.60 12.02 -16.97
N MET A 75 -14.93 12.03 -17.10
CA MET A 75 -15.79 13.10 -16.59
C MET A 75 -16.64 12.69 -15.38
N GLU A 76 -16.63 11.40 -15.01
CA GLU A 76 -17.51 10.87 -13.99
C GLU A 76 -16.81 10.76 -12.64
N THR A 77 -17.50 11.20 -11.58
CA THR A 77 -16.93 11.20 -10.21
C THR A 77 -17.61 10.19 -9.28
N LEU A 78 -18.78 9.69 -9.67
CA LEU A 78 -19.58 8.76 -8.86
C LEU A 78 -19.77 7.44 -9.59
N TRP A 79 -19.59 6.34 -8.89
CA TRP A 79 -19.67 5.01 -9.44
C TRP A 79 -20.37 4.04 -8.50
N SER A 80 -21.24 3.20 -9.03
CA SER A 80 -21.92 2.14 -8.27
C SER A 80 -22.10 0.90 -9.12
N PHE A 81 -21.63 -0.24 -8.64
CA PHE A 81 -21.86 -1.54 -9.29
C PHE A 81 -23.23 -2.12 -8.95
N SER A 82 -23.84 -2.80 -9.91
CA SER A 82 -24.99 -3.68 -9.62
C SER A 82 -24.53 -4.86 -8.73
N PRO A 83 -25.45 -5.47 -7.94
CA PRO A 83 -25.10 -6.56 -7.02
C PRO A 83 -24.51 -7.80 -7.70
N ASP A 84 -24.76 -8.00 -8.99
CA ASP A 84 -24.17 -9.09 -9.79
C ASP A 84 -22.91 -8.65 -10.56
N ALA A 85 -22.44 -7.43 -10.33
CA ALA A 85 -21.30 -6.80 -11.00
C ALA A 85 -21.36 -6.80 -12.53
N ARG A 86 -22.58 -6.88 -13.13
CA ARG A 86 -22.75 -6.84 -14.59
C ARG A 86 -22.97 -5.44 -15.12
N LEU A 87 -23.56 -4.57 -14.30
CA LEU A 87 -23.83 -3.19 -14.64
C LEU A 87 -23.04 -2.26 -13.72
N LEU A 88 -22.63 -1.14 -14.27
CA LEU A 88 -22.01 -0.05 -13.53
C LEU A 88 -22.77 1.23 -13.84
N ALA A 89 -23.26 1.92 -12.83
CA ALA A 89 -23.85 3.24 -12.97
C ALA A 89 -22.82 4.31 -12.58
N SER A 90 -22.80 5.38 -13.36
CA SER A 90 -22.02 6.58 -13.05
C SER A 90 -22.87 7.84 -13.19
N GLY A 91 -22.43 8.92 -12.57
CA GLY A 91 -23.16 10.16 -12.63
C GLY A 91 -22.31 11.39 -12.33
N ASN A 92 -22.67 12.46 -13.04
CA ASN A 92 -22.25 13.83 -12.86
C ASN A 92 -23.33 14.74 -13.43
N ASP A 93 -23.15 15.31 -14.64
CA ASP A 93 -24.20 16.04 -15.38
C ASP A 93 -25.31 15.11 -15.90
N ASP A 94 -24.95 13.87 -16.21
CA ASP A 94 -25.83 12.83 -16.72
C ASP A 94 -25.78 11.57 -15.84
N LEU A 95 -26.80 10.73 -15.94
CA LEU A 95 -26.79 9.37 -15.41
C LEU A 95 -26.41 8.41 -16.53
N LEU A 96 -25.27 7.72 -16.36
CA LEU A 96 -24.75 6.77 -17.34
C LEU A 96 -24.89 5.35 -16.83
N LEU A 97 -25.11 4.40 -17.73
CA LEU A 97 -25.13 2.98 -17.43
C LEU A 97 -24.22 2.23 -18.39
N TRP A 98 -23.35 1.39 -17.84
CA TRP A 98 -22.31 0.67 -18.53
C TRP A 98 -22.46 -0.84 -18.37
N ASP A 99 -22.10 -1.60 -19.42
CA ASP A 99 -21.85 -3.03 -19.34
C ASP A 99 -20.43 -3.25 -18.81
N VAL A 100 -20.30 -3.96 -17.69
CA VAL A 100 -19.00 -4.15 -17.01
C VAL A 100 -18.09 -5.06 -17.81
N ALA A 101 -18.62 -6.13 -18.41
CA ALA A 101 -17.82 -7.12 -19.14
C ALA A 101 -17.15 -6.54 -20.40
N GLY A 102 -17.87 -5.71 -21.13
CA GLY A 102 -17.40 -5.09 -22.38
C GLY A 102 -16.84 -3.68 -22.20
N GLY A 103 -16.99 -3.06 -21.03
CA GLY A 103 -16.64 -1.66 -20.81
C GLY A 103 -17.40 -0.70 -21.74
N THR A 104 -18.64 -1.04 -22.11
CA THR A 104 -19.41 -0.29 -23.13
C THR A 104 -20.58 0.47 -22.51
N LEU A 105 -20.78 1.71 -22.98
CA LEU A 105 -21.92 2.51 -22.56
C LEU A 105 -23.24 1.90 -23.13
N ILE A 106 -24.14 1.52 -22.22
CA ILE A 106 -25.46 1.01 -22.58
C ILE A 106 -26.41 2.18 -22.85
N ASN A 107 -26.41 3.19 -21.95
CA ASN A 107 -27.29 4.34 -22.10
C ASN A 107 -26.77 5.57 -21.32
N ARG A 108 -27.30 6.73 -21.76
CA ARG A 108 -27.06 8.05 -21.16
C ARG A 108 -28.42 8.74 -20.97
N VAL A 109 -28.69 9.16 -19.75
CA VAL A 109 -29.90 9.88 -19.40
C VAL A 109 -29.54 11.26 -18.89
N ALA A 110 -29.82 12.28 -19.70
CA ALA A 110 -29.59 13.66 -19.33
C ALA A 110 -30.36 14.05 -18.07
N GLN A 111 -29.72 14.74 -17.17
CA GLN A 111 -30.31 15.24 -15.94
C GLN A 111 -30.40 16.77 -16.00
N ASP A 112 -31.29 17.36 -15.17
CA ASP A 112 -31.48 18.80 -15.03
C ASP A 112 -30.82 19.35 -13.75
N SER A 113 -30.15 18.48 -12.98
CA SER A 113 -29.40 18.77 -11.77
C SER A 113 -28.28 17.74 -11.57
N TRP A 114 -27.20 18.11 -10.92
CA TRP A 114 -26.03 17.26 -10.74
C TRP A 114 -26.37 16.00 -9.95
N VAL A 115 -25.89 14.86 -10.41
CA VAL A 115 -25.99 13.58 -9.71
C VAL A 115 -24.92 13.54 -8.62
N THR A 116 -25.33 13.36 -7.38
CA THR A 116 -24.46 13.38 -6.19
C THR A 116 -24.41 12.06 -5.44
N ALA A 117 -25.29 11.11 -5.80
CA ALA A 117 -25.30 9.75 -5.27
C ALA A 117 -25.97 8.80 -6.26
N VAL A 118 -25.49 7.56 -6.36
CA VAL A 118 -26.12 6.48 -7.16
C VAL A 118 -26.12 5.18 -6.38
N ALA A 119 -27.19 4.40 -6.48
CA ALA A 119 -27.29 3.09 -5.85
C ALA A 119 -28.24 2.15 -6.60
N PHE A 120 -27.86 0.87 -6.71
CA PHE A 120 -28.74 -0.19 -7.18
C PHE A 120 -29.51 -0.85 -6.02
N SER A 121 -30.71 -1.34 -6.33
CA SER A 121 -31.42 -2.24 -5.40
C SER A 121 -30.71 -3.60 -5.31
N PRO A 122 -30.86 -4.33 -4.19
CA PRO A 122 -30.19 -5.63 -3.99
C PRO A 122 -30.59 -6.71 -5.02
N ASP A 123 -31.70 -6.57 -5.71
CA ASP A 123 -32.12 -7.45 -6.80
C ASP A 123 -31.68 -6.96 -8.20
N GLY A 124 -30.96 -5.83 -8.25
CA GLY A 124 -30.47 -5.21 -9.49
C GLY A 124 -31.55 -4.67 -10.42
N ARG A 125 -32.81 -4.53 -9.96
CA ARG A 125 -33.95 -4.08 -10.81
C ARG A 125 -34.14 -2.58 -10.79
N LEU A 126 -33.85 -1.94 -9.66
CA LEU A 126 -33.99 -0.50 -9.49
C LEU A 126 -32.62 0.16 -9.42
N LEU A 127 -32.55 1.35 -9.96
CA LEU A 127 -31.46 2.30 -9.78
C LEU A 127 -32.04 3.56 -9.17
N ALA A 128 -31.38 4.15 -8.20
CA ALA A 128 -31.71 5.47 -7.68
C ALA A 128 -30.55 6.43 -7.90
N SER A 129 -30.86 7.65 -8.30
CA SER A 129 -29.94 8.79 -8.36
C SER A 129 -30.36 9.86 -7.38
N GLY A 130 -29.43 10.34 -6.57
CA GLY A 130 -29.58 11.50 -5.70
C GLY A 130 -28.94 12.72 -6.37
N HIS A 131 -29.50 13.90 -6.10
CA HIS A 131 -29.15 15.12 -6.81
C HIS A 131 -28.78 16.25 -5.86
N ASP A 132 -28.06 17.24 -6.39
CA ASP A 132 -27.66 18.46 -5.65
C ASP A 132 -28.84 19.33 -5.23
N ASP A 133 -29.96 19.25 -5.98
CA ASP A 133 -31.21 19.90 -5.60
C ASP A 133 -31.95 19.18 -4.46
N GLY A 134 -31.43 18.04 -3.95
CA GLY A 134 -32.03 17.21 -2.90
C GLY A 134 -33.15 16.30 -3.36
N GLU A 135 -33.38 16.14 -4.66
CA GLU A 135 -34.26 15.11 -5.19
C GLU A 135 -33.58 13.75 -5.23
N VAL A 136 -34.37 12.70 -5.07
CA VAL A 136 -33.98 11.32 -5.38
C VAL A 136 -34.90 10.82 -6.49
N ARG A 137 -34.32 10.32 -7.56
CA ARG A 137 -35.02 9.82 -8.74
C ARG A 137 -34.84 8.32 -8.87
N PHE A 138 -35.91 7.63 -9.26
CA PHE A 138 -35.96 6.18 -9.33
C PHE A 138 -36.12 5.73 -10.78
N TRP A 139 -35.40 4.70 -11.16
CA TRP A 139 -35.30 4.17 -12.51
C TRP A 139 -35.43 2.64 -12.51
N ASP A 140 -36.06 2.07 -13.51
CA ASP A 140 -35.91 0.65 -13.82
C ASP A 140 -34.49 0.43 -14.40
N ALA A 141 -33.66 -0.35 -13.75
CA ALA A 141 -32.26 -0.47 -14.11
C ALA A 141 -32.00 -1.11 -15.47
N ARG A 142 -32.91 -1.97 -15.94
CA ARG A 142 -32.77 -2.65 -17.26
C ARG A 142 -33.30 -1.82 -18.41
N SER A 143 -34.51 -1.31 -18.27
CA SER A 143 -35.18 -0.50 -19.32
C SER A 143 -34.83 0.99 -19.22
N GLN A 144 -34.24 1.42 -18.09
CA GLN A 144 -33.89 2.80 -17.74
C GLN A 144 -35.05 3.77 -17.80
N ARG A 145 -36.25 3.21 -17.65
CA ARG A 145 -37.46 3.99 -17.58
C ARG A 145 -37.54 4.71 -16.25
N PHE A 146 -37.81 6.00 -16.28
CA PHE A 146 -38.14 6.81 -15.10
C PHE A 146 -39.39 6.27 -14.40
N LEU A 147 -39.31 6.04 -13.08
CA LEU A 147 -40.37 5.49 -12.27
C LEU A 147 -41.01 6.54 -11.33
N GLY A 148 -40.22 7.54 -10.89
CA GLY A 148 -40.71 8.58 -10.00
C GLY A 148 -39.59 9.31 -9.32
N ARG A 149 -39.96 10.33 -8.53
CA ARG A 149 -39.02 11.14 -7.73
C ARG A 149 -39.61 11.56 -6.40
N VAL A 150 -38.74 11.87 -5.46
CA VAL A 150 -39.09 12.47 -4.17
C VAL A 150 -38.15 13.63 -3.87
N LYS A 151 -38.66 14.71 -3.29
CA LYS A 151 -37.84 15.76 -2.68
C LYS A 151 -37.41 15.26 -1.29
N ALA A 152 -36.23 14.63 -1.24
CA ALA A 152 -35.77 13.94 -0.05
C ALA A 152 -35.08 14.88 0.95
N HIS A 153 -34.27 15.83 0.47
CA HIS A 153 -33.43 16.68 1.31
C HIS A 153 -33.52 18.16 0.91
N THR A 154 -33.10 19.05 1.81
CA THR A 154 -33.03 20.50 1.56
C THR A 154 -31.74 20.94 0.87
N GLY A 155 -30.71 20.10 0.85
CA GLY A 155 -29.46 20.24 0.10
C GLY A 155 -29.14 18.96 -0.65
N ALA A 156 -27.92 18.84 -1.16
CA ALA A 156 -27.50 17.70 -1.96
C ALA A 156 -27.70 16.37 -1.21
N VAL A 157 -28.09 15.34 -1.96
CA VAL A 157 -28.20 13.97 -1.45
C VAL A 157 -26.79 13.39 -1.38
N SER A 158 -26.34 12.97 -0.18
CA SER A 158 -24.99 12.46 0.04
C SER A 158 -24.88 10.93 -0.06
N ALA A 159 -25.94 10.19 0.23
CA ALA A 159 -25.97 8.73 0.15
C ALA A 159 -27.36 8.17 -0.08
N ILE A 160 -27.41 7.02 -0.74
CA ILE A 160 -28.64 6.23 -0.98
C ILE A 160 -28.33 4.77 -0.70
N ALA A 161 -29.23 4.06 -0.01
CA ALA A 161 -29.13 2.62 0.19
C ALA A 161 -30.50 1.95 0.13
N PHE A 162 -30.61 0.87 -0.64
CA PHE A 162 -31.82 0.04 -0.70
C PHE A 162 -31.77 -1.09 0.33
N SER A 163 -32.88 -1.35 1.01
CA SER A 163 -33.03 -2.57 1.78
C SER A 163 -33.42 -3.73 0.86
N LYS A 164 -33.22 -4.96 1.33
CA LYS A 164 -33.72 -6.17 0.65
C LYS A 164 -35.24 -6.26 0.66
N GLY A 165 -35.87 -5.46 1.54
CA GLY A 165 -37.32 -5.26 1.60
C GLY A 165 -37.79 -4.09 0.76
N GLU A 166 -38.87 -3.41 1.23
CA GLU A 166 -39.51 -2.32 0.50
C GLU A 166 -39.00 -0.92 0.86
N HIS A 167 -37.82 -0.78 1.48
CA HIS A 167 -37.33 0.51 1.99
C HIS A 167 -36.10 1.02 1.23
N VAL A 168 -36.04 2.35 1.11
CA VAL A 168 -34.87 3.09 0.62
C VAL A 168 -34.47 4.10 1.68
N ALA A 169 -33.21 4.10 2.09
CA ALA A 169 -32.66 5.12 2.95
C ALA A 169 -31.91 6.16 2.13
N THR A 170 -32.03 7.42 2.50
CA THR A 170 -31.32 8.56 1.90
C THR A 170 -30.69 9.41 2.97
N ALA A 171 -29.53 9.99 2.71
CA ALA A 171 -28.88 10.99 3.54
C ALA A 171 -28.58 12.23 2.69
N GLY A 172 -28.50 13.38 3.32
CA GLY A 172 -28.22 14.63 2.63
C GLY A 172 -27.38 15.59 3.48
N GLU A 173 -27.05 16.72 2.87
CA GLU A 173 -26.31 17.81 3.53
C GLU A 173 -27.08 18.41 4.73
N ASP A 174 -28.37 18.17 4.82
CA ASP A 174 -29.20 18.54 5.98
C ASP A 174 -28.91 17.66 7.21
N ARG A 175 -27.95 16.72 7.14
CA ARG A 175 -27.50 15.81 8.21
C ARG A 175 -28.58 14.85 8.71
N VAL A 176 -29.63 14.69 7.93
CA VAL A 176 -30.77 13.85 8.27
C VAL A 176 -30.76 12.60 7.42
N VAL A 177 -31.00 11.46 8.03
CA VAL A 177 -31.27 10.21 7.30
C VAL A 177 -32.79 10.04 7.21
N ARG A 178 -33.30 9.81 6.01
CA ARG A 178 -34.74 9.55 5.77
C ARG A 178 -34.92 8.17 5.18
N VAL A 179 -36.00 7.53 5.57
CA VAL A 179 -36.38 6.22 5.05
C VAL A 179 -37.69 6.35 4.31
N TRP A 180 -37.74 5.78 3.13
CA TRP A 180 -38.84 5.83 2.18
C TRP A 180 -39.31 4.43 1.84
N HIS A 181 -40.59 4.30 1.54
CA HIS A 181 -41.13 3.09 0.94
C HIS A 181 -40.81 3.08 -0.56
N GLY A 182 -40.08 2.07 -1.06
CA GLY A 182 -39.49 2.05 -2.39
C GLY A 182 -40.46 2.12 -3.57
N THR A 183 -41.71 1.67 -3.39
CA THR A 183 -42.72 1.71 -4.47
C THR A 183 -43.71 2.87 -4.33
N THR A 184 -44.10 3.24 -3.12
CA THR A 184 -45.07 4.32 -2.90
C THR A 184 -44.40 5.68 -2.71
N HIS A 185 -43.08 5.71 -2.50
CA HIS A 185 -42.28 6.88 -2.24
C HIS A 185 -42.73 7.71 -1.01
N LYS A 186 -43.47 7.06 -0.10
CA LYS A 186 -43.90 7.71 1.16
C LYS A 186 -42.78 7.61 2.18
N GLN A 187 -42.56 8.70 2.91
CA GLN A 187 -41.63 8.72 4.04
C GLN A 187 -42.11 7.81 5.16
N VAL A 188 -41.24 6.91 5.63
CA VAL A 188 -41.49 5.95 6.69
C VAL A 188 -40.89 6.42 8.01
N ALA A 189 -39.65 6.99 7.96
CA ALA A 189 -38.95 7.50 9.13
C ALA A 189 -38.07 8.70 8.77
N GLU A 190 -37.81 9.53 9.79
CA GLU A 190 -36.83 10.61 9.75
C GLU A 190 -35.92 10.47 10.98
N LEU A 191 -34.62 10.28 10.75
CA LEU A 191 -33.61 9.92 11.74
C LEU A 191 -32.65 11.11 11.91
N LYS A 192 -32.83 11.87 12.99
CA LYS A 192 -32.09 13.11 13.30
C LYS A 192 -31.16 12.85 14.48
N SER A 193 -29.92 12.60 14.24
CA SER A 193 -28.95 12.42 15.31
C SER A 193 -27.53 12.82 14.91
N HIS A 194 -27.14 12.65 13.60
CA HIS A 194 -25.85 13.11 13.14
C HIS A 194 -25.69 14.62 13.23
N THR A 195 -24.49 15.06 13.62
CA THR A 195 -24.14 16.49 13.77
C THR A 195 -23.35 17.00 12.57
N ASP A 196 -22.96 16.12 11.65
CA ASP A 196 -22.27 16.45 10.42
C ASP A 196 -22.78 15.59 9.24
N ARG A 197 -22.16 15.76 8.06
CA ARG A 197 -22.50 15.06 6.82
C ARG A 197 -22.53 13.54 7.02
N VAL A 198 -23.44 12.86 6.35
CA VAL A 198 -23.60 11.41 6.34
C VAL A 198 -23.23 10.88 4.94
N PRO A 199 -21.97 10.46 4.71
CA PRO A 199 -21.50 10.04 3.39
C PRO A 199 -21.91 8.62 3.01
N SER A 200 -22.28 7.77 3.97
CA SER A 200 -22.56 6.36 3.67
C SER A 200 -23.71 5.79 4.50
N LEU A 201 -24.48 4.93 3.86
CA LEU A 201 -25.61 4.19 4.42
C LEU A 201 -25.51 2.71 4.02
N ALA A 202 -25.81 1.81 4.93
CA ALA A 202 -25.89 0.38 4.64
C ALA A 202 -27.03 -0.28 5.40
N TRP A 203 -27.79 -1.15 4.71
CA TRP A 203 -28.80 -2.00 5.32
C TRP A 203 -28.21 -3.39 5.63
N SER A 204 -28.61 -3.96 6.77
CA SER A 204 -28.37 -5.38 7.02
C SER A 204 -29.09 -6.23 5.95
N PRO A 205 -28.55 -7.40 5.57
CA PRO A 205 -29.13 -8.24 4.51
C PRO A 205 -30.56 -8.73 4.78
N ASP A 206 -30.98 -8.78 6.04
CA ASP A 206 -32.35 -9.08 6.46
C ASP A 206 -33.28 -7.87 6.43
N GLY A 207 -32.73 -6.66 6.20
CA GLY A 207 -33.46 -5.40 6.19
C GLY A 207 -33.91 -4.90 7.57
N ALA A 208 -33.45 -5.53 8.67
CA ALA A 208 -33.87 -5.17 10.02
C ALA A 208 -33.12 -3.98 10.60
N LEU A 209 -31.88 -3.76 10.16
CA LEU A 209 -31.00 -2.70 10.63
C LEU A 209 -30.58 -1.79 9.48
N LEU A 210 -30.55 -0.49 9.74
CA LEU A 210 -29.89 0.50 8.93
C LEU A 210 -28.67 1.02 9.70
N VAL A 211 -27.53 1.19 9.03
CA VAL A 211 -26.35 1.87 9.60
C VAL A 211 -26.04 3.09 8.77
N SER A 212 -25.74 4.19 9.44
CA SER A 212 -25.28 5.44 8.84
C SER A 212 -23.90 5.82 9.38
N ALA A 213 -22.99 6.18 8.49
CA ALA A 213 -21.67 6.73 8.82
C ALA A 213 -21.72 8.26 8.75
N GLY A 214 -21.05 8.93 9.67
CA GLY A 214 -21.01 10.38 9.73
C GLY A 214 -19.60 10.94 9.88
N TRP A 215 -19.41 12.14 9.34
CA TRP A 215 -18.21 12.94 9.59
C TRP A 215 -18.13 13.44 11.04
N ASP A 216 -19.18 13.20 11.82
CA ASP A 216 -19.20 13.40 13.26
C ASP A 216 -18.50 12.28 14.04
N THR A 217 -17.57 11.55 13.40
CA THR A 217 -16.76 10.45 13.96
C THR A 217 -17.54 9.25 14.45
N SER A 218 -18.81 9.13 14.05
CA SER A 218 -19.67 8.05 14.51
C SER A 218 -20.35 7.26 13.39
N ALA A 219 -20.51 5.96 13.61
CA ALA A 219 -21.49 5.16 12.89
C ALA A 219 -22.68 4.83 13.80
N ARG A 220 -23.90 4.94 13.29
CA ARG A 220 -25.14 4.77 14.06
C ARG A 220 -25.96 3.63 13.51
N VAL A 221 -26.36 2.73 14.38
CA VAL A 221 -27.22 1.58 14.06
C VAL A 221 -28.66 1.94 14.42
N TRP A 222 -29.56 1.85 13.46
CA TRP A 222 -30.97 2.18 13.59
C TRP A 222 -31.82 0.92 13.48
N LYS A 223 -32.80 0.79 14.36
CA LYS A 223 -33.82 -0.24 14.30
C LYS A 223 -35.18 0.41 14.07
N LEU A 224 -35.69 0.26 12.86
CA LEU A 224 -36.94 0.91 12.48
C LEU A 224 -38.16 0.27 13.17
N PRO A 225 -39.21 1.07 13.45
CA PRO A 225 -39.43 2.46 13.03
C PRO A 225 -38.99 3.55 14.04
N THR A 226 -38.10 3.25 14.97
CA THR A 226 -37.66 4.22 15.99
C THR A 226 -36.81 5.33 15.37
N SER A 227 -36.94 6.55 15.90
CA SER A 227 -36.13 7.71 15.46
C SER A 227 -34.84 7.89 16.25
N GLU A 228 -34.62 7.09 17.28
CA GLU A 228 -33.38 7.11 18.07
C GLU A 228 -32.47 5.95 17.62
N PRO A 229 -31.15 6.14 17.57
CA PRO A 229 -30.23 5.08 17.25
C PRO A 229 -30.28 3.99 18.34
N ALA A 230 -30.36 2.74 17.92
CA ALA A 230 -30.29 1.59 18.81
C ALA A 230 -28.90 1.44 19.42
N VAL A 231 -27.86 1.77 18.67
CA VAL A 231 -26.45 1.68 19.07
C VAL A 231 -25.64 2.77 18.40
N LEU A 232 -24.68 3.32 19.13
CA LEU A 232 -23.66 4.23 18.64
C LEU A 232 -22.32 3.47 18.59
N LEU A 233 -21.74 3.35 17.39
CA LEU A 233 -20.42 2.79 17.18
C LEU A 233 -19.41 3.94 17.16
N ASN A 234 -18.73 4.17 18.28
CA ASN A 234 -17.87 5.33 18.52
C ASN A 234 -16.39 4.93 18.76
N SER A 235 -15.97 3.79 18.24
CA SER A 235 -14.57 3.37 18.32
C SER A 235 -13.68 4.02 17.25
N HIS A 236 -14.27 4.81 16.36
CA HIS A 236 -13.55 5.53 15.33
C HIS A 236 -12.83 6.76 15.90
N ALA A 237 -11.60 6.98 15.48
CA ALA A 237 -10.80 8.13 15.92
C ALA A 237 -11.10 9.38 15.07
N ASP A 238 -11.58 9.21 13.84
CA ASP A 238 -11.89 10.30 12.90
C ASP A 238 -13.16 10.00 12.08
N GLN A 239 -13.43 10.80 11.05
CA GLN A 239 -14.61 10.75 10.19
C GLN A 239 -14.81 9.36 9.57
N VAL A 240 -16.04 8.85 9.60
CA VAL A 240 -16.37 7.56 8.99
C VAL A 240 -16.92 7.79 7.58
N HIS A 241 -16.25 7.25 6.59
CA HIS A 241 -16.53 7.52 5.17
C HIS A 241 -17.38 6.46 4.49
N VAL A 242 -17.14 5.19 4.79
CA VAL A 242 -17.77 4.09 4.05
C VAL A 242 -18.18 2.93 4.96
N LEU A 243 -19.30 2.28 4.61
CA LEU A 243 -19.88 1.15 5.33
C LEU A 243 -20.20 0.02 4.36
N ALA A 244 -20.07 -1.23 4.83
CA ALA A 244 -20.58 -2.39 4.13
C ALA A 244 -20.99 -3.50 5.11
N PHE A 245 -22.12 -4.18 4.87
CA PHE A 245 -22.47 -5.43 5.56
C PHE A 245 -22.00 -6.66 4.79
N SER A 246 -21.59 -7.69 5.51
CA SER A 246 -21.40 -9.01 4.91
C SER A 246 -22.74 -9.58 4.43
N PRO A 247 -22.78 -10.40 3.36
CA PRO A 247 -24.02 -10.96 2.79
C PRO A 247 -24.84 -11.80 3.77
N ASP A 248 -24.20 -12.38 4.81
CA ASP A 248 -24.85 -13.14 5.88
C ASP A 248 -25.25 -12.26 7.09
N GLY A 249 -24.93 -10.97 7.06
CA GLY A 249 -25.26 -9.99 8.11
C GLY A 249 -24.48 -10.11 9.41
N LYS A 250 -23.47 -11.02 9.46
CA LYS A 250 -22.70 -11.22 10.70
C LYS A 250 -21.66 -10.14 10.95
N PHE A 251 -21.15 -9.52 9.87
CA PHE A 251 -20.11 -8.52 9.95
C PHE A 251 -20.56 -7.20 9.34
N LEU A 252 -20.13 -6.12 9.97
CA LEU A 252 -20.20 -4.77 9.43
C LEU A 252 -18.78 -4.23 9.33
N ALA A 253 -18.37 -3.75 8.16
CA ALA A 253 -17.11 -3.05 7.95
C ALA A 253 -17.36 -1.54 7.89
N CYS A 254 -16.52 -0.77 8.58
CA CYS A 254 -16.53 0.69 8.58
C CYS A 254 -15.09 1.17 8.37
N ALA A 255 -14.86 2.13 7.49
CA ALA A 255 -13.55 2.77 7.33
C ALA A 255 -13.62 4.24 7.71
N ASP A 256 -12.56 4.73 8.36
CA ASP A 256 -12.40 6.11 8.81
C ASP A 256 -11.21 6.83 8.17
N SER A 257 -11.03 8.11 8.49
CA SER A 257 -9.96 8.95 7.96
C SER A 257 -8.56 8.57 8.47
N ASP A 258 -8.45 7.75 9.51
CA ASP A 258 -7.17 7.20 9.98
C ASP A 258 -6.71 5.99 9.15
N PHE A 259 -7.40 5.72 8.04
CA PHE A 259 -7.13 4.65 7.07
C PHE A 259 -7.36 3.24 7.64
N ASP A 260 -7.88 3.14 8.86
CA ASP A 260 -8.21 1.88 9.54
C ASP A 260 -9.61 1.40 9.13
N ILE A 261 -9.77 0.08 8.99
CA ILE A 261 -11.06 -0.55 8.73
C ILE A 261 -11.47 -1.35 9.97
N TYR A 262 -12.56 -0.96 10.58
CA TYR A 262 -13.14 -1.65 11.73
C TYR A 262 -14.12 -2.71 11.26
N LEU A 263 -13.83 -3.96 11.56
CA LEU A 263 -14.71 -5.08 11.25
C LEU A 263 -15.46 -5.48 12.51
N TRP A 264 -16.74 -5.13 12.58
CA TRP A 264 -17.62 -5.42 13.70
C TRP A 264 -18.22 -6.82 13.54
N SER A 265 -18.01 -7.70 14.51
CA SER A 265 -18.59 -9.06 14.54
C SER A 265 -20.02 -9.07 15.11
N ASP A 266 -20.45 -8.02 15.73
CA ASP A 266 -21.83 -7.76 16.19
C ASP A 266 -22.03 -6.25 16.29
N ALA A 267 -22.69 -5.67 15.31
CA ALA A 267 -22.96 -4.24 15.27
C ALA A 267 -23.95 -3.80 16.37
N VAL A 268 -24.86 -4.66 16.78
CA VAL A 268 -25.85 -4.36 17.84
C VAL A 268 -25.23 -4.40 19.23
N ALA A 269 -24.29 -5.31 19.45
CA ALA A 269 -23.54 -5.37 20.70
C ALA A 269 -22.31 -4.43 20.72
N ALA A 270 -22.09 -3.66 19.66
CA ALA A 270 -20.91 -2.79 19.45
C ALA A 270 -19.58 -3.55 19.67
N LYS A 271 -19.50 -4.79 19.14
CA LYS A 271 -18.35 -5.64 19.32
C LYS A 271 -17.44 -5.60 18.10
N VAL A 272 -16.29 -4.93 18.22
CA VAL A 272 -15.22 -4.98 17.21
C VAL A 272 -14.60 -6.38 17.21
N GLY A 273 -14.56 -7.01 16.05
CA GLY A 273 -13.86 -8.27 15.82
C GLY A 273 -12.39 -8.06 15.48
N HIS A 274 -12.13 -7.24 14.46
CA HIS A 274 -10.79 -6.92 13.97
C HIS A 274 -10.68 -5.45 13.58
N VAL A 275 -9.46 -4.92 13.64
CA VAL A 275 -9.09 -3.64 13.00
C VAL A 275 -8.06 -3.99 11.92
N LEU A 276 -8.43 -3.75 10.66
CA LEU A 276 -7.62 -4.07 9.49
C LEU A 276 -6.79 -2.84 9.14
N ARG A 277 -5.48 -2.97 9.25
CA ARG A 277 -4.54 -1.89 9.03
C ARG A 277 -3.67 -2.17 7.83
N GLY A 278 -3.62 -1.21 6.90
CA GLY A 278 -2.84 -1.46 5.71
C GLY A 278 -2.95 -0.44 4.60
N HIS A 279 -4.01 0.31 4.55
CA HIS A 279 -4.11 1.46 3.68
C HIS A 279 -3.21 2.60 4.15
N ASN A 280 -2.66 3.35 3.19
CA ASN A 280 -1.78 4.51 3.44
C ASN A 280 -2.48 5.83 3.14
N ASP A 281 -3.75 5.77 2.71
CA ASP A 281 -4.60 6.92 2.42
C ASP A 281 -6.08 6.53 2.61
N GLU A 282 -7.00 7.46 2.39
CA GLU A 282 -8.43 7.33 2.63
C GLU A 282 -9.04 6.10 1.93
N VAL A 283 -9.70 5.25 2.70
CA VAL A 283 -10.49 4.12 2.18
C VAL A 283 -11.84 4.61 1.71
N ARG A 284 -12.10 4.52 0.42
CA ARG A 284 -13.32 5.07 -0.22
C ARG A 284 -14.38 4.04 -0.54
N CYS A 285 -14.00 2.77 -0.66
CA CYS A 285 -14.92 1.71 -1.00
C CYS A 285 -14.60 0.39 -0.31
N LEU A 286 -15.67 -0.33 0.06
CA LEU A 286 -15.65 -1.63 0.71
C LEU A 286 -16.61 -2.58 -0.01
N ALA A 287 -16.22 -3.83 -0.23
CA ALA A 287 -17.10 -4.86 -0.77
C ALA A 287 -16.81 -6.22 -0.14
N PHE A 288 -17.83 -6.92 0.34
CA PHE A 288 -17.70 -8.30 0.77
C PHE A 288 -17.84 -9.26 -0.41
N SER A 289 -17.10 -10.37 -0.37
CA SER A 289 -17.30 -11.47 -1.31
C SER A 289 -18.70 -12.08 -1.15
N PRO A 290 -19.25 -12.71 -2.20
CA PRO A 290 -20.60 -13.28 -2.16
C PRO A 290 -20.81 -14.31 -1.06
N ASP A 291 -19.76 -15.03 -0.64
CA ASP A 291 -19.77 -15.99 0.45
C ASP A 291 -19.53 -15.37 1.84
N GLY A 292 -19.25 -14.04 1.89
CA GLY A 292 -18.94 -13.30 3.12
C GLY A 292 -17.59 -13.64 3.75
N GLY A 293 -16.77 -14.48 3.11
CA GLY A 293 -15.48 -14.91 3.66
C GLY A 293 -14.34 -13.91 3.47
N LYS A 294 -14.48 -13.00 2.51
CA LYS A 294 -13.47 -11.98 2.19
C LYS A 294 -14.08 -10.57 2.19
N LEU A 295 -13.26 -9.59 2.51
CA LEU A 295 -13.56 -8.17 2.35
C LEU A 295 -12.53 -7.57 1.40
N ALA A 296 -12.96 -6.89 0.36
CA ALA A 296 -12.11 -6.02 -0.45
C ALA A 296 -12.27 -4.58 0.02
N SER A 297 -11.16 -3.86 0.08
CA SER A 297 -11.10 -2.42 0.40
C SER A 297 -10.20 -1.71 -0.59
N ALA A 298 -10.53 -0.46 -0.92
CA ALA A 298 -9.72 0.35 -1.83
C ALA A 298 -10.02 1.84 -1.65
N GLY A 299 -9.13 2.70 -2.15
CA GLY A 299 -9.29 4.15 -2.00
C GLY A 299 -8.21 4.98 -2.66
N ALA A 300 -7.86 6.08 -2.02
CA ALA A 300 -6.94 7.10 -2.50
C ALA A 300 -5.48 6.62 -2.60
N ASP A 301 -5.11 5.58 -1.86
CA ASP A 301 -3.79 4.94 -1.98
C ASP A 301 -3.61 4.10 -3.25
N ARG A 302 -4.63 4.04 -4.11
CA ARG A 302 -4.63 3.34 -5.42
C ARG A 302 -4.42 1.84 -5.34
N VAL A 303 -4.70 1.25 -4.19
CA VAL A 303 -4.49 -0.17 -3.91
C VAL A 303 -5.81 -0.84 -3.58
N VAL A 304 -5.99 -2.08 -4.04
CA VAL A 304 -7.04 -2.97 -3.56
C VAL A 304 -6.42 -3.97 -2.59
N HIS A 305 -6.90 -3.99 -1.36
CA HIS A 305 -6.58 -5.02 -0.37
C HIS A 305 -7.75 -6.02 -0.28
N VAL A 306 -7.42 -7.30 -0.11
CA VAL A 306 -8.40 -8.36 0.15
C VAL A 306 -8.04 -9.05 1.48
N TRP A 307 -8.98 -9.05 2.41
CA TRP A 307 -8.82 -9.53 3.78
C TRP A 307 -9.65 -10.80 4.01
N ASP A 308 -9.14 -11.74 4.79
CA ASP A 308 -9.98 -12.82 5.36
C ASP A 308 -10.76 -12.23 6.55
N VAL A 309 -12.07 -12.38 6.51
CA VAL A 309 -12.98 -11.78 7.50
C VAL A 309 -12.90 -12.46 8.87
N ARG A 310 -12.46 -13.72 8.93
CA ARG A 310 -12.44 -14.52 10.17
C ARG A 310 -11.25 -14.19 11.06
N ASP A 311 -10.10 -13.96 10.49
CA ASP A 311 -8.87 -13.69 11.24
C ASP A 311 -8.28 -12.28 11.00
N GLY A 312 -8.89 -11.49 10.11
CA GLY A 312 -8.48 -10.13 9.79
C GLY A 312 -7.17 -10.03 9.03
N LYS A 313 -6.68 -11.12 8.43
CA LYS A 313 -5.41 -11.10 7.70
C LYS A 313 -5.58 -10.69 6.26
N LEU A 314 -4.56 -10.00 5.74
CA LEU A 314 -4.45 -9.71 4.32
C LEU A 314 -4.24 -11.00 3.53
N VAL A 315 -5.12 -11.26 2.56
CA VAL A 315 -5.07 -12.44 1.68
C VAL A 315 -4.43 -12.09 0.34
N ALA A 316 -4.72 -10.91 -0.18
CA ALA A 316 -4.18 -10.42 -1.44
C ALA A 316 -4.13 -8.88 -1.43
N GLY A 317 -3.18 -8.34 -2.15
CA GLY A 317 -2.85 -6.91 -2.18
C GLY A 317 -1.37 -6.70 -1.88
N PRO A 318 -0.83 -5.50 -2.12
CA PRO A 318 0.53 -5.18 -1.70
C PRO A 318 0.65 -5.25 -0.17
N ASN A 319 1.85 -5.47 0.32
CA ASN A 319 2.10 -5.54 1.76
C ASN A 319 1.86 -4.15 2.40
N PRO A 320 0.90 -4.00 3.32
CA PRO A 320 0.44 -2.70 3.80
C PRO A 320 1.45 -1.89 4.63
N LYS A 321 2.49 -2.52 5.13
CA LYS A 321 3.54 -1.87 5.94
C LYS A 321 4.93 -2.15 5.43
N GLY A 322 5.05 -2.89 4.32
CA GLY A 322 6.31 -3.40 3.82
C GLY A 322 6.92 -2.47 2.80
N LYS A 323 8.16 -2.11 3.03
CA LYS A 323 9.05 -1.75 1.95
C LYS A 323 9.07 -2.92 0.98
N HIS A 324 8.85 -2.70 -0.31
CA HIS A 324 9.05 -3.74 -1.31
C HIS A 324 10.55 -4.01 -1.42
N ALA A 325 11.04 -4.95 -0.63
CA ALA A 325 12.45 -5.35 -0.63
C ALA A 325 12.72 -6.38 -1.72
N ILE A 326 13.86 -6.26 -2.38
CA ILE A 326 14.34 -7.22 -3.38
C ILE A 326 15.72 -7.73 -3.00
N ALA A 327 16.01 -8.97 -3.40
CA ALA A 327 17.33 -9.57 -3.23
C ALA A 327 17.70 -10.40 -4.48
N TYR A 328 18.86 -10.11 -5.06
CA TYR A 328 19.42 -10.93 -6.13
C TYR A 328 20.15 -12.14 -5.52
N ILE A 329 19.77 -13.34 -5.91
CA ILE A 329 20.36 -14.60 -5.46
C ILE A 329 21.36 -15.07 -6.55
N PRO A 330 22.67 -14.92 -6.34
CA PRO A 330 23.65 -15.34 -7.34
C PRO A 330 23.79 -16.86 -7.41
N GLY A 331 24.11 -17.38 -8.59
CA GLY A 331 24.29 -18.81 -8.83
C GLY A 331 24.40 -19.16 -10.31
N ALA A 332 24.45 -20.44 -10.61
CA ALA A 332 24.43 -20.92 -12.01
C ALA A 332 23.10 -20.60 -12.71
N GLN A 333 22.02 -20.56 -11.95
CA GLN A 333 20.72 -20.04 -12.36
C GLN A 333 20.36 -18.89 -11.39
N PRO A 334 20.67 -17.65 -11.76
CA PRO A 334 20.42 -16.52 -10.87
C PRO A 334 18.92 -16.28 -10.69
N ARG A 335 18.53 -15.97 -9.47
CA ARG A 335 17.13 -15.72 -9.09
C ARG A 335 16.97 -14.35 -8.46
N LEU A 336 15.76 -13.81 -8.52
CA LEU A 336 15.37 -12.58 -7.85
C LEU A 336 14.28 -12.91 -6.83
N ALA A 337 14.51 -12.61 -5.57
CA ALA A 337 13.49 -12.67 -4.53
C ALA A 337 12.89 -11.28 -4.29
N SER A 338 11.60 -11.23 -3.99
CA SER A 338 10.87 -9.99 -3.74
C SER A 338 9.82 -10.19 -2.66
N SER A 339 9.71 -9.24 -1.75
CA SER A 339 8.70 -9.22 -0.68
C SER A 339 7.36 -8.61 -1.12
N ALA A 340 7.09 -8.60 -2.40
CA ALA A 340 5.84 -8.08 -2.95
C ALA A 340 4.62 -8.90 -2.52
N GLY A 341 3.67 -8.25 -1.80
CA GLY A 341 2.41 -8.87 -1.43
C GLY A 341 2.47 -9.77 -0.18
N PRO A 342 1.52 -10.69 -0.03
CA PRO A 342 1.35 -11.49 1.19
C PRO A 342 2.39 -12.60 1.36
N ALA A 343 3.28 -12.80 0.38
CA ALA A 343 4.35 -13.80 0.43
C ALA A 343 5.55 -13.34 -0.38
N VAL A 344 6.74 -13.83 -0.04
CA VAL A 344 7.94 -13.62 -0.85
C VAL A 344 7.83 -14.43 -2.12
N ARG A 345 8.07 -13.80 -3.26
CA ARG A 345 8.07 -14.40 -4.60
C ARG A 345 9.50 -14.53 -5.11
N VAL A 346 9.77 -15.58 -5.86
CA VAL A 346 11.10 -15.82 -6.42
C VAL A 346 10.97 -16.10 -7.93
N TRP A 347 11.78 -15.42 -8.73
CA TRP A 347 11.81 -15.58 -10.19
C TRP A 347 13.19 -16.03 -10.66
N ASP A 348 13.22 -16.81 -11.72
CA ASP A 348 14.41 -17.03 -12.52
C ASP A 348 14.71 -15.78 -13.35
N VAL A 349 15.91 -15.24 -13.21
CA VAL A 349 16.28 -13.97 -13.88
C VAL A 349 16.40 -14.14 -15.40
N ALA A 350 16.79 -15.32 -15.88
CA ALA A 350 17.00 -15.57 -17.30
C ALA A 350 15.68 -15.77 -18.07
N SER A 351 14.73 -16.53 -17.50
CA SER A 351 13.41 -16.77 -18.12
C SER A 351 12.38 -15.69 -17.75
N GLY A 352 12.48 -15.09 -16.56
CA GLY A 352 11.47 -14.22 -15.97
C GLY A 352 10.29 -14.99 -15.39
N GLU A 353 10.33 -16.31 -15.37
CA GLU A 353 9.28 -17.15 -14.82
C GLU A 353 9.37 -17.20 -13.29
N GLU A 354 8.22 -17.20 -12.62
CA GLU A 354 8.15 -17.39 -11.18
C GLU A 354 8.50 -18.84 -10.85
N VAL A 355 9.50 -19.02 -10.01
CA VAL A 355 9.86 -20.31 -9.44
C VAL A 355 8.88 -20.62 -8.32
N ALA A 356 8.45 -21.87 -8.16
CA ALA A 356 7.38 -22.31 -7.27
C ALA A 356 7.41 -21.64 -5.87
N PRO A 357 6.25 -21.30 -5.31
CA PRO A 357 6.17 -20.58 -4.05
C PRO A 357 6.81 -21.40 -2.93
N THR A 358 7.76 -20.81 -2.25
CA THR A 358 8.58 -21.44 -1.21
C THR A 358 7.86 -21.57 0.14
N GLY A 359 6.58 -21.23 0.25
CA GLY A 359 5.87 -21.19 1.54
C GLY A 359 6.37 -20.11 2.50
N LEU A 360 7.05 -19.08 1.96
CA LEU A 360 7.63 -17.97 2.71
C LEU A 360 6.52 -17.07 3.26
N CYS A 361 6.72 -16.61 4.50
CA CYS A 361 5.81 -15.70 5.18
C CYS A 361 5.77 -14.30 4.52
N PRO A 362 4.74 -13.49 4.81
CA PRO A 362 4.77 -12.06 4.50
C PRO A 362 6.02 -11.40 5.06
N ALA A 363 6.74 -10.65 4.22
CA ALA A 363 8.03 -10.09 4.60
C ALA A 363 8.11 -8.58 4.36
N PHE A 364 8.84 -7.88 5.24
CA PHE A 364 9.24 -6.50 5.08
C PHE A 364 10.65 -6.36 4.50
N ALA A 365 11.48 -7.36 4.73
CA ALA A 365 12.86 -7.37 4.30
C ALA A 365 13.25 -8.73 3.74
N VAL A 366 14.00 -8.73 2.67
CA VAL A 366 14.65 -9.91 2.10
C VAL A 366 16.10 -9.59 1.78
N ALA A 367 16.99 -10.55 1.99
CA ALA A 367 18.39 -10.45 1.60
C ALA A 367 18.91 -11.80 1.15
N ALA A 368 19.82 -11.80 0.16
CA ALA A 368 20.50 -12.99 -0.28
C ALA A 368 22.00 -12.91 0.06
N SER A 369 22.58 -14.03 0.44
CA SER A 369 24.01 -14.07 0.71
C SER A 369 24.83 -13.97 -0.59
N PRO A 370 25.99 -13.30 -0.57
CA PRO A 370 26.84 -13.14 -1.74
C PRO A 370 27.28 -14.46 -2.42
N ASN A 371 27.37 -15.56 -1.66
CA ASN A 371 27.68 -16.88 -2.21
C ASN A 371 26.44 -17.61 -2.80
N GLY A 372 25.25 -17.01 -2.74
CA GLY A 372 24.02 -17.57 -3.28
C GLY A 372 23.44 -18.75 -2.51
N ARG A 373 23.98 -19.09 -1.33
CA ARG A 373 23.49 -20.21 -0.53
C ARG A 373 22.28 -19.86 0.30
N TRP A 374 22.25 -18.65 0.89
CA TRP A 374 21.25 -18.26 1.87
C TRP A 374 20.29 -17.19 1.34
N LEU A 375 19.01 -17.37 1.63
CA LEU A 375 17.99 -16.34 1.51
C LEU A 375 17.43 -16.08 2.91
N ALA A 376 17.51 -14.85 3.39
CA ALA A 376 16.92 -14.42 4.64
C ALA A 376 15.64 -13.62 4.39
N VAL A 377 14.62 -13.89 5.18
CA VAL A 377 13.28 -13.30 5.07
C VAL A 377 12.83 -12.84 6.46
N GLY A 378 12.59 -11.56 6.63
CA GLY A 378 12.08 -10.97 7.87
C GLY A 378 10.74 -10.32 7.69
N GLY A 379 9.81 -10.59 8.59
CA GLY A 379 8.41 -10.22 8.42
C GLY A 379 7.75 -9.64 9.66
N THR A 380 6.43 -9.83 9.72
CA THR A 380 5.54 -9.32 10.77
C THR A 380 5.57 -10.15 12.05
N ASP A 381 6.17 -11.33 11.99
CA ASP A 381 6.36 -12.21 13.13
C ASP A 381 7.71 -11.96 13.83
N HIS A 382 7.94 -12.66 14.95
CA HIS A 382 9.16 -12.51 15.74
C HIS A 382 10.39 -13.20 15.12
N PHE A 383 10.29 -13.72 13.89
CA PHE A 383 11.33 -14.56 13.32
C PHE A 383 11.89 -13.96 12.03
N THR A 384 13.21 -14.08 11.87
CA THR A 384 13.87 -14.03 10.57
C THR A 384 14.06 -15.46 10.09
N GLN A 385 13.44 -15.84 8.99
CA GLN A 385 13.62 -17.14 8.39
C GLN A 385 14.89 -17.16 7.55
N LEU A 386 15.76 -18.12 7.79
CA LEU A 386 16.95 -18.40 6.99
C LEU A 386 16.72 -19.65 6.16
N TRP A 387 16.73 -19.50 4.85
CA TRP A 387 16.48 -20.56 3.89
C TRP A 387 17.76 -20.94 3.14
N ASP A 388 17.96 -22.25 2.91
CA ASP A 388 18.95 -22.70 1.93
C ASP A 388 18.38 -22.50 0.53
N ALA A 389 18.93 -21.53 -0.18
CA ALA A 389 18.41 -21.11 -1.48
C ALA A 389 18.71 -22.13 -2.60
N LYS A 390 19.55 -23.13 -2.36
CA LYS A 390 19.84 -24.20 -3.33
C LYS A 390 18.75 -25.28 -3.32
N ASP A 391 18.31 -25.66 -2.12
CA ASP A 391 17.39 -26.77 -1.93
C ASP A 391 15.96 -26.27 -1.61
N ASP A 392 15.76 -24.94 -1.54
CA ASP A 392 14.52 -24.24 -1.18
C ASP A 392 13.92 -24.74 0.15
N THR A 393 14.79 -25.00 1.14
CA THR A 393 14.39 -25.50 2.45
C THR A 393 14.67 -24.51 3.56
N LEU A 394 13.78 -24.47 4.55
CA LEU A 394 13.99 -23.69 5.77
C LEU A 394 15.14 -24.29 6.59
N ALA A 395 16.25 -23.56 6.70
CA ALA A 395 17.40 -23.98 7.48
C ALA A 395 17.27 -23.61 8.97
N ALA A 396 16.75 -22.42 9.27
CA ALA A 396 16.57 -21.93 10.63
C ALA A 396 15.50 -20.85 10.73
N SER A 397 14.91 -20.72 11.92
CA SER A 397 14.09 -19.57 12.32
C SER A 397 14.81 -18.84 13.44
N LEU A 398 15.26 -17.62 13.17
CA LEU A 398 16.05 -16.79 14.07
C LEU A 398 15.13 -15.86 14.83
N GLU A 399 15.07 -15.98 16.14
CA GLU A 399 14.12 -15.24 16.97
C GLU A 399 14.58 -13.79 17.20
N ALA A 400 13.70 -12.82 16.89
CA ALA A 400 13.85 -11.42 17.26
C ALA A 400 12.98 -11.09 18.48
N THR A 401 13.37 -10.10 19.29
CA THR A 401 12.63 -9.79 20.52
C THR A 401 11.29 -9.12 20.28
N LYS A 402 11.19 -8.31 19.22
CA LYS A 402 9.92 -7.63 18.83
C LYS A 402 9.79 -7.52 17.30
N PRO A 403 8.60 -7.79 16.76
CA PRO A 403 8.32 -7.55 15.35
C PRO A 403 8.05 -6.04 15.09
N PRO A 404 8.16 -5.56 13.86
CA PRO A 404 8.61 -6.28 12.66
C PRO A 404 10.13 -6.29 12.51
N VAL A 405 10.65 -7.17 11.64
CA VAL A 405 12.03 -7.10 11.17
C VAL A 405 12.06 -6.16 9.96
N GLY A 406 12.68 -4.98 10.11
CA GLY A 406 12.63 -3.89 9.13
C GLY A 406 13.76 -3.89 8.09
N ALA A 407 14.94 -4.42 8.46
CA ALA A 407 16.10 -4.46 7.58
C ALA A 407 16.94 -5.72 7.81
N ILE A 408 17.46 -6.30 6.71
CA ILE A 408 18.30 -7.51 6.74
C ILE A 408 19.46 -7.34 5.76
N THR A 409 20.64 -7.84 6.11
CA THR A 409 21.80 -7.90 5.21
C THR A 409 22.73 -9.04 5.60
N PHE A 410 23.59 -9.47 4.66
CA PHE A 410 24.64 -10.46 4.90
C PHE A 410 26.03 -9.80 4.87
N SER A 411 26.98 -10.43 5.56
CA SER A 411 28.41 -10.11 5.37
C SER A 411 28.90 -10.57 4.01
N ALA A 412 29.94 -9.90 3.47
CA ALA A 412 30.49 -10.20 2.17
C ALA A 412 31.04 -11.65 2.04
N ASP A 413 31.52 -12.24 3.16
CA ASP A 413 31.94 -13.65 3.23
C ASP A 413 30.78 -14.63 3.43
N SER A 414 29.53 -14.12 3.50
CA SER A 414 28.31 -14.90 3.71
C SER A 414 28.25 -15.65 5.07
N LYS A 415 29.08 -15.29 6.00
CA LYS A 415 29.16 -15.94 7.31
C LYS A 415 28.15 -15.39 8.28
N PHE A 416 27.93 -14.08 8.26
CA PHE A 416 27.04 -13.39 9.19
C PHE A 416 25.81 -12.86 8.49
N LEU A 417 24.66 -12.99 9.16
CA LEU A 417 23.41 -12.32 8.87
C LEU A 417 23.18 -11.24 9.92
N VAL A 418 22.82 -10.04 9.48
CA VAL A 418 22.42 -8.95 10.37
C VAL A 418 20.97 -8.60 10.08
N HIS A 419 20.15 -8.55 11.12
CA HIS A 419 18.81 -8.00 11.03
C HIS A 419 18.58 -6.92 12.08
N ALA A 420 17.74 -5.95 11.77
CA ALA A 420 17.29 -4.90 12.67
C ALA A 420 15.80 -4.92 12.88
N SER A 421 15.37 -4.65 14.12
CA SER A 421 13.98 -4.49 14.49
C SER A 421 13.74 -3.01 14.86
N PRO A 422 12.88 -2.29 14.11
CA PRO A 422 12.52 -0.93 14.45
C PRO A 422 11.85 -0.78 15.82
N ALA A 423 11.12 -1.81 16.27
CA ALA A 423 10.28 -1.75 17.47
C ALA A 423 11.03 -1.79 18.79
N ASP A 424 12.26 -2.31 18.81
CA ASP A 424 13.11 -2.38 20.03
C ASP A 424 14.45 -1.67 19.88
N GLY A 425 14.75 -1.12 18.68
CA GLY A 425 16.00 -0.46 18.40
C GLY A 425 17.22 -1.37 18.44
N LEU A 426 17.03 -2.68 18.28
CA LEU A 426 18.10 -3.68 18.36
C LEU A 426 18.49 -4.19 16.97
N ALA A 427 19.78 -4.41 16.78
CA ALA A 427 20.30 -5.18 15.65
C ALA A 427 20.97 -6.46 16.16
N TRP A 428 20.71 -7.56 15.49
CA TRP A 428 21.20 -8.89 15.80
C TRP A 428 22.15 -9.38 14.73
N VAL A 429 23.28 -9.92 15.12
CA VAL A 429 24.23 -10.57 14.23
C VAL A 429 24.21 -12.06 14.50
N TRP A 430 23.93 -12.85 13.47
CA TRP A 430 23.81 -14.30 13.51
C TRP A 430 24.91 -14.97 12.69
N ASP A 431 25.48 -16.04 13.20
CA ASP A 431 26.34 -16.93 12.41
C ASP A 431 25.44 -17.86 11.59
N CYS A 432 25.56 -17.81 10.25
CA CYS A 432 24.69 -18.53 9.33
C CYS A 432 24.87 -20.05 9.36
N GLU A 433 26.06 -20.53 9.71
CA GLU A 433 26.35 -21.98 9.75
C GLU A 433 25.80 -22.63 11.02
N THR A 434 25.89 -21.93 12.16
CA THR A 434 25.44 -22.46 13.45
C THR A 434 24.04 -22.02 13.83
N ALA A 435 23.47 -21.07 13.09
CA ALA A 435 22.19 -20.42 13.39
C ALA A 435 22.12 -19.89 14.84
N SER A 436 23.26 -19.45 15.37
CA SER A 436 23.37 -18.93 16.72
C SER A 436 23.67 -17.44 16.74
N PRO A 437 23.16 -16.68 17.74
CA PRO A 437 23.46 -15.27 17.85
C PRO A 437 24.95 -15.07 18.16
N ALA A 438 25.67 -14.44 17.23
CA ALA A 438 27.06 -14.07 17.42
C ALA A 438 27.19 -12.79 18.27
N LEU A 439 26.23 -11.85 18.09
CA LEU A 439 26.21 -10.55 18.75
C LEU A 439 24.80 -9.99 18.80
N ILE A 440 24.46 -9.33 19.89
CA ILE A 440 23.31 -8.43 20.00
C ILE A 440 23.90 -7.02 20.14
N LEU A 441 23.61 -6.17 19.17
CA LEU A 441 23.99 -4.77 19.22
C LEU A 441 22.91 -4.02 20.01
N LEU A 442 23.28 -3.54 21.16
CA LEU A 442 22.42 -2.76 22.05
C LEU A 442 22.52 -1.28 21.65
N GLU A 443 21.37 -0.67 21.43
CA GLU A 443 21.15 0.77 21.38
C GLU A 443 21.86 1.55 20.25
N ALA A 444 21.15 1.72 19.13
CA ALA A 444 21.21 3.03 18.48
C ALA A 444 20.75 4.07 19.52
N ALA A 445 21.46 5.20 19.64
CA ALA A 445 21.24 6.23 20.64
C ALA A 445 19.78 6.38 21.10
N ASP A 446 19.57 6.59 22.42
CA ASP A 446 18.27 6.71 23.08
C ASP A 446 17.15 7.23 22.16
N ALA A 447 16.11 6.40 21.91
CA ALA A 447 14.89 6.70 21.21
C ALA A 447 14.85 6.56 19.65
N CYS A 448 15.88 6.05 18.96
CA CYS A 448 15.82 5.83 17.51
C CYS A 448 15.23 4.48 17.12
N THR A 449 14.30 4.48 16.14
CA THR A 449 13.89 3.24 15.45
C THR A 449 14.97 2.83 14.43
N LEU A 450 15.38 1.56 14.40
CA LEU A 450 16.35 1.08 13.42
C LEU A 450 15.68 0.73 12.08
N GLU A 451 15.97 1.51 11.05
CA GLU A 451 15.39 1.35 9.70
C GLU A 451 16.35 0.71 8.70
N ALA A 452 17.66 0.77 8.96
CA ALA A 452 18.69 0.35 8.01
C ALA A 452 19.87 -0.35 8.68
N VAL A 453 20.41 -1.34 7.99
CA VAL A 453 21.65 -2.04 8.36
C VAL A 453 22.54 -2.26 7.13
N ALA A 454 23.85 -2.14 7.32
CA ALA A 454 24.85 -2.46 6.30
C ALA A 454 26.08 -3.10 6.94
N VAL A 455 26.65 -4.13 6.31
CA VAL A 455 27.88 -4.75 6.77
C VAL A 455 29.04 -4.29 5.88
N HIS A 456 30.11 -3.82 6.51
CA HIS A 456 31.31 -3.41 5.81
C HIS A 456 31.94 -4.62 5.09
N PRO A 457 32.50 -4.46 3.87
CA PRO A 457 33.08 -5.57 3.09
C PRO A 457 34.18 -6.37 3.81
N ASN A 458 34.83 -5.79 4.83
CA ASN A 458 35.80 -6.53 5.65
C ASN A 458 35.17 -7.61 6.56
N GLY A 459 33.82 -7.69 6.60
CA GLY A 459 33.07 -8.63 7.45
C GLY A 459 33.18 -8.38 8.96
N ARG A 460 33.81 -7.26 9.37
CA ARG A 460 34.08 -6.94 10.77
C ARG A 460 33.21 -5.82 11.33
N HIS A 461 32.88 -4.82 10.53
CA HIS A 461 32.11 -3.69 10.97
C HIS A 461 30.67 -3.75 10.45
N VAL A 462 29.73 -3.28 11.26
CA VAL A 462 28.32 -3.15 10.90
C VAL A 462 27.84 -1.73 11.19
N ALA A 463 27.18 -1.12 10.24
CA ALA A 463 26.49 0.15 10.38
C ALA A 463 24.99 -0.11 10.60
N CYS A 464 24.42 0.54 11.60
CA CYS A 464 23.00 0.53 11.91
C CYS A 464 22.51 1.97 11.94
N GLY A 465 21.43 2.28 11.24
CA GLY A 465 20.89 3.62 11.13
C GLY A 465 19.41 3.67 11.37
N GLY A 466 18.93 4.79 11.87
CA GLY A 466 17.53 4.97 12.18
C GLY A 466 17.09 6.41 12.36
N ILE A 467 15.85 6.59 12.78
CA ILE A 467 15.14 7.86 12.85
C ILE A 467 14.67 8.08 14.29
N ASP A 468 14.78 9.31 14.79
CA ASP A 468 14.12 9.74 16.02
C ASP A 468 12.80 10.46 15.70
N TYR A 469 11.68 9.76 15.82
CA TYR A 469 10.34 10.32 15.57
C TYR A 469 9.87 11.32 16.65
N MET A 470 10.59 11.46 17.76
CA MET A 470 10.21 12.37 18.85
C MET A 470 10.84 13.75 18.73
N SER A 471 11.76 13.92 17.81
CA SER A 471 12.44 15.17 17.57
C SER A 471 11.79 16.02 16.47
N THR A 472 12.03 17.33 16.54
CA THR A 472 11.42 18.33 15.63
C THR A 472 12.41 18.92 14.61
N CYS A 473 13.62 18.34 14.49
CA CYS A 473 14.68 18.83 13.63
C CYS A 473 14.92 17.95 12.39
N ASP A 474 15.32 18.55 11.26
CA ASP A 474 15.44 17.91 9.94
C ASP A 474 16.57 16.84 9.81
N ARG A 475 17.30 16.53 10.86
CA ARG A 475 18.43 15.57 10.84
C ARG A 475 18.39 14.56 11.99
N ASP A 476 17.25 14.39 12.64
CA ASP A 476 17.15 13.62 13.85
C ASP A 476 17.14 12.12 13.62
N GLY A 477 18.17 11.51 14.12
CA GLY A 477 18.50 10.10 14.01
C GLY A 477 20.01 9.92 14.08
N ALA A 478 20.45 8.69 14.03
CA ALA A 478 21.87 8.37 14.09
C ALA A 478 22.21 7.15 13.24
N VAL A 479 23.41 7.18 12.66
CA VAL A 479 24.09 6.00 12.12
C VAL A 479 25.22 5.64 13.09
N CYS A 480 25.13 4.47 13.69
CA CYS A 480 26.14 3.92 14.58
C CYS A 480 26.91 2.80 13.88
N VAL A 481 28.25 2.84 13.97
CA VAL A 481 29.12 1.79 13.44
C VAL A 481 29.76 1.01 14.58
N TRP A 482 29.70 -0.32 14.48
CA TRP A 482 30.12 -1.25 15.51
C TRP A 482 31.16 -2.22 14.97
N ASP A 483 32.09 -2.63 15.83
CA ASP A 483 33.04 -3.73 15.59
C ASP A 483 32.42 -5.04 16.11
N ILE A 484 32.16 -6.00 15.21
CA ILE A 484 31.51 -7.26 15.57
C ILE A 484 32.33 -8.09 16.57
N PRO A 485 33.65 -8.30 16.39
CA PRO A 485 34.47 -9.07 17.33
C PRO A 485 34.60 -8.46 18.74
N THR A 486 34.81 -7.16 18.82
CA THR A 486 35.02 -6.49 20.15
C THR A 486 33.70 -6.07 20.79
N LYS A 487 32.61 -6.02 20.02
CA LYS A 487 31.29 -5.54 20.46
C LYS A 487 31.27 -4.06 20.86
N GLU A 488 32.24 -3.31 20.42
CA GLU A 488 32.38 -1.89 20.74
C GLU A 488 31.83 -1.01 19.64
N LYS A 489 31.15 0.07 20.02
CA LYS A 489 30.75 1.12 19.10
C LYS A 489 31.98 1.92 18.69
N ILE A 490 32.26 2.00 17.40
CA ILE A 490 33.42 2.68 16.85
C ILE A 490 33.13 4.19 16.75
N TYR A 491 31.99 4.56 16.11
CA TYR A 491 31.58 5.96 15.98
C TYR A 491 30.09 6.11 15.74
N THR A 492 29.61 7.35 15.79
CA THR A 492 28.23 7.75 15.52
C THR A 492 28.20 8.96 14.61
N ILE A 493 27.35 8.93 13.58
CA ILE A 493 27.04 10.06 12.70
C ILE A 493 25.62 10.52 13.03
N SER A 494 25.44 11.81 13.32
CA SER A 494 24.13 12.38 13.70
C SER A 494 23.33 12.76 12.46
N VAL A 495 22.78 11.75 11.77
CA VAL A 495 21.88 11.90 10.61
C VAL A 495 20.89 10.73 10.62
N GLY A 496 19.60 11.04 10.52
CA GLY A 496 18.56 10.03 10.35
C GLY A 496 18.56 9.46 8.92
N VAL A 497 18.47 8.13 8.80
CA VAL A 497 18.52 7.45 7.52
C VAL A 497 17.48 6.34 7.40
N ASN A 498 16.96 6.15 6.18
CA ASN A 498 16.04 5.08 5.81
C ASN A 498 16.75 3.87 5.20
N ALA A 499 17.92 4.06 4.62
CA ALA A 499 18.73 3.01 3.99
C ALA A 499 20.22 3.30 4.14
N LEU A 500 21.04 2.25 4.17
CA LEU A 500 22.49 2.30 4.27
C LEU A 500 23.14 1.31 3.29
N ALA A 501 24.27 1.68 2.73
CA ALA A 501 25.12 0.79 1.93
C ALA A 501 26.60 1.16 2.07
N PHE A 502 27.48 0.17 2.20
CA PHE A 502 28.92 0.35 2.01
C PHE A 502 29.28 0.14 0.53
N ASP A 503 30.25 0.88 0.04
CA ASP A 503 30.84 0.60 -1.26
C ASP A 503 31.66 -0.71 -1.23
N PRO A 504 31.86 -1.40 -2.37
CA PRO A 504 32.59 -2.67 -2.39
C PRO A 504 34.02 -2.61 -1.86
N PRO A 505 34.80 -1.54 -2.05
CA PRO A 505 36.09 -1.36 -1.38
C PRO A 505 36.02 -1.12 0.14
N GLY A 506 34.87 -0.70 0.67
CA GLY A 506 34.69 -0.34 2.08
C GLY A 506 35.22 1.04 2.45
N LYS A 507 35.44 1.90 1.44
CA LYS A 507 35.91 3.26 1.65
C LYS A 507 34.79 4.22 2.01
N TYR A 508 33.62 4.03 1.42
CA TYR A 508 32.49 4.93 1.58
C TYR A 508 31.29 4.23 2.21
N LEU A 509 30.56 4.97 3.04
CA LEU A 509 29.24 4.61 3.53
C LEU A 509 28.25 5.61 2.94
N ALA A 510 27.22 5.11 2.26
CA ALA A 510 26.12 5.94 1.76
C ALA A 510 24.87 5.74 2.64
N GLY A 511 24.13 6.82 2.87
CA GLY A 511 22.86 6.81 3.62
C GLY A 511 21.78 7.63 2.92
N ALA A 512 20.58 7.05 2.80
CA ALA A 512 19.39 7.77 2.37
C ALA A 512 18.83 8.58 3.55
N GLY A 513 19.09 9.89 3.57
CA GLY A 513 18.62 10.77 4.63
C GLY A 513 17.10 10.97 4.62
N ILE A 514 16.55 11.27 5.79
CA ILE A 514 15.11 11.56 5.96
C ILE A 514 14.69 12.91 5.35
N ASN A 515 15.65 13.74 4.94
CA ASN A 515 15.47 15.06 4.34
C ASN A 515 15.71 15.06 2.81
N ASP A 516 15.47 13.94 2.14
CA ASP A 516 15.53 13.76 0.69
C ASP A 516 16.94 13.98 0.10
N VAL A 517 17.98 13.84 0.94
CA VAL A 517 19.39 13.96 0.56
C VAL A 517 20.09 12.61 0.74
N VAL A 518 20.86 12.19 -0.25
CA VAL A 518 21.76 11.04 -0.11
C VAL A 518 23.10 11.53 0.42
N TYR A 519 23.50 11.04 1.58
CA TYR A 519 24.79 11.35 2.19
C TYR A 519 25.82 10.28 1.85
N VAL A 520 27.05 10.69 1.62
CA VAL A 520 28.20 9.81 1.45
C VAL A 520 29.30 10.23 2.41
N TRP A 521 29.69 9.32 3.27
CA TRP A 521 30.76 9.53 4.27
C TRP A 521 31.97 8.65 3.93
N ASP A 522 33.16 9.14 4.23
CA ASP A 522 34.36 8.31 4.27
C ASP A 522 34.28 7.43 5.53
N ALA A 523 34.32 6.11 5.34
CA ALA A 523 34.08 5.15 6.41
C ALA A 523 35.22 5.11 7.46
N GLU A 524 36.42 5.57 7.12
CA GLU A 524 37.57 5.62 8.03
C GLU A 524 37.64 6.96 8.76
N THR A 525 37.54 8.07 8.04
CA THR A 525 37.65 9.41 8.62
C THR A 525 36.36 9.93 9.22
N GLN A 526 35.22 9.36 8.86
CA GLN A 526 33.87 9.76 9.26
C GLN A 526 33.44 11.14 8.69
N GLU A 527 34.23 11.71 7.80
CA GLU A 527 33.92 12.97 7.19
C GLU A 527 32.83 12.80 6.11
N GLU A 528 31.90 13.76 6.05
CA GLU A 528 30.94 13.87 4.97
C GLU A 528 31.68 14.27 3.69
N VAL A 529 31.67 13.38 2.70
CA VAL A 529 32.31 13.62 1.39
C VAL A 529 31.34 14.31 0.45
N PHE A 530 30.07 13.85 0.43
CA PHE A 530 29.02 14.42 -0.40
C PHE A 530 27.67 14.43 0.32
N ALA A 531 26.90 15.49 0.05
CA ALA A 531 25.46 15.59 0.28
C ALA A 531 24.77 15.76 -1.08
N LEU A 532 24.26 14.68 -1.61
CA LEU A 532 23.71 14.58 -2.97
C LEU A 532 22.22 14.93 -2.93
N ALA A 533 21.91 16.18 -3.19
CA ALA A 533 20.54 16.70 -3.24
C ALA A 533 19.93 16.49 -4.63
N GLY A 534 18.64 16.25 -4.70
CA GLY A 534 17.93 16.13 -5.98
C GLY A 534 16.58 15.41 -5.88
N HIS A 535 16.43 14.39 -5.03
CA HIS A 535 15.13 13.81 -4.76
C HIS A 535 14.18 14.86 -4.18
N GLN A 536 12.90 14.74 -4.49
CA GLN A 536 11.86 15.69 -4.06
C GLN A 536 10.95 15.11 -2.98
N GLU A 537 11.11 13.80 -2.71
CA GLU A 537 10.37 13.07 -1.71
C GLU A 537 11.28 12.02 -1.06
N LYS A 538 10.76 11.33 -0.05
CA LYS A 538 11.49 10.39 0.78
C LYS A 538 12.27 9.35 -0.01
N ILE A 539 13.54 9.18 0.29
CA ILE A 539 14.42 8.17 -0.31
C ILE A 539 14.32 6.88 0.52
N HIS A 540 14.06 5.76 -0.17
CA HIS A 540 13.92 4.45 0.47
C HIS A 540 15.11 3.53 0.28
N ALA A 541 15.88 3.71 -0.78
CA ALA A 541 16.95 2.80 -1.15
C ALA A 541 18.19 3.52 -1.66
N VAL A 542 19.36 2.98 -1.29
CA VAL A 542 20.67 3.29 -1.88
C VAL A 542 21.43 2.01 -2.15
N ALA A 543 22.15 1.95 -3.26
CA ALA A 543 22.98 0.80 -3.62
C ALA A 543 24.19 1.25 -4.43
N PHE A 544 25.38 0.76 -4.08
CA PHE A 544 26.58 0.90 -4.92
C PHE A 544 26.63 -0.17 -6.01
N ASP A 545 27.15 0.18 -7.15
CA ASP A 545 27.50 -0.80 -8.17
C ASP A 545 28.70 -1.67 -7.71
N PRO A 546 28.91 -2.87 -8.27
CA PRO A 546 29.97 -3.77 -7.82
C PRO A 546 31.39 -3.23 -7.99
N THR A 547 31.59 -2.19 -8.80
CA THR A 547 32.89 -1.52 -8.94
C THR A 547 33.11 -0.39 -7.95
N GLY A 548 32.04 0.09 -7.29
CA GLY A 548 32.05 1.28 -6.43
C GLY A 548 32.16 2.60 -7.19
N SER A 549 31.94 2.57 -8.53
CA SER A 549 32.02 3.76 -9.36
C SER A 549 30.71 4.57 -9.35
N TYR A 550 29.59 3.88 -9.18
CA TYR A 550 28.25 4.47 -9.22
C TYR A 550 27.49 4.18 -7.94
N LEU A 551 26.68 5.15 -7.53
CA LEU A 551 25.70 5.01 -6.46
C LEU A 551 24.30 5.23 -7.07
N ALA A 552 23.38 4.30 -6.86
CA ALA A 552 21.98 4.46 -7.22
C ALA A 552 21.14 4.80 -5.99
N SER A 553 20.16 5.69 -6.13
CA SER A 553 19.17 6.03 -5.10
C SER A 553 17.76 5.99 -5.68
N GLY A 554 16.75 5.62 -4.87
CA GLY A 554 15.36 5.53 -5.28
C GLY A 554 14.41 5.92 -4.15
N GLY A 555 13.28 6.52 -4.50
CA GLY A 555 12.36 7.10 -3.51
C GLY A 555 10.90 7.22 -3.96
N ASP A 556 10.12 7.92 -3.12
CA ASP A 556 8.68 8.16 -3.32
C ASP A 556 8.42 9.10 -4.51
N ASP A 557 9.40 9.90 -4.93
CA ASP A 557 9.35 10.73 -6.13
C ASP A 557 9.34 9.92 -7.44
N MET A 558 9.17 8.59 -7.35
CA MET A 558 9.14 7.62 -8.46
C MET A 558 10.39 7.66 -9.34
N THR A 559 11.50 8.21 -8.85
CA THR A 559 12.75 8.30 -9.63
C THR A 559 13.83 7.37 -9.09
N VAL A 560 14.65 6.85 -10.02
CA VAL A 560 15.98 6.33 -9.74
C VAL A 560 17.00 7.34 -10.22
N ARG A 561 17.93 7.69 -9.35
CA ARG A 561 19.05 8.58 -9.66
C ARG A 561 20.35 7.82 -9.57
N VAL A 562 21.26 8.07 -10.53
CA VAL A 562 22.59 7.46 -10.54
C VAL A 562 23.64 8.57 -10.43
N TRP A 563 24.54 8.39 -9.48
CA TRP A 563 25.56 9.36 -9.12
C TRP A 563 26.95 8.80 -9.36
N ASP A 564 27.87 9.61 -9.84
CA ASP A 564 29.30 9.29 -9.90
C ASP A 564 29.92 9.44 -8.50
N VAL A 565 30.46 8.36 -7.98
CA VAL A 565 30.95 8.32 -6.58
C VAL A 565 32.21 9.17 -6.35
N LEU A 566 33.02 9.38 -7.39
CA LEU A 566 34.25 10.17 -7.28
C LEU A 566 34.00 11.67 -7.28
N SER A 567 33.03 12.13 -8.06
CA SER A 567 32.76 13.55 -8.23
C SER A 567 31.49 14.04 -7.50
N GLY A 568 30.65 13.13 -7.03
CA GLY A 568 29.32 13.44 -6.48
C GLY A 568 28.33 13.96 -7.54
N ARG A 569 28.66 13.85 -8.83
CA ARG A 569 27.82 14.37 -9.92
C ARG A 569 26.65 13.43 -10.20
N LEU A 570 25.45 14.01 -10.36
CA LEU A 570 24.29 13.31 -10.90
C LEU A 570 24.53 12.98 -12.38
N LEU A 571 24.45 11.71 -12.74
CA LEU A 571 24.62 11.22 -14.10
C LEU A 571 23.27 11.03 -14.80
N VAL A 572 22.31 10.45 -14.10
CA VAL A 572 21.04 10.02 -14.69
C VAL A 572 19.90 10.20 -13.68
N VAL A 573 18.73 10.59 -14.20
CA VAL A 573 17.44 10.51 -13.51
C VAL A 573 16.50 9.68 -14.38
N ARG A 574 15.87 8.67 -13.81
CA ARG A 574 14.84 7.86 -14.47
C ARG A 574 13.58 7.83 -13.66
N GLU A 575 12.47 8.11 -14.31
CA GLU A 575 11.14 8.05 -13.74
C GLU A 575 10.54 6.66 -13.95
N PHE A 576 9.84 6.17 -12.93
CA PHE A 576 9.10 4.92 -12.94
C PHE A 576 7.60 5.21 -12.71
N ASP A 577 6.76 4.21 -12.87
CA ASP A 577 5.31 4.31 -12.73
C ASP A 577 4.81 4.22 -11.27
N SER A 578 5.72 4.04 -10.34
CA SER A 578 5.42 3.97 -8.90
C SER A 578 6.67 4.19 -8.05
N PRO A 579 6.53 4.51 -6.76
CA PRO A 579 7.65 4.69 -5.83
C PRO A 579 8.68 3.57 -5.87
N VAL A 580 9.96 3.92 -5.87
CA VAL A 580 11.07 2.96 -5.85
C VAL A 580 11.48 2.68 -4.41
N GLN A 581 11.19 1.49 -3.93
CA GLN A 581 11.35 1.13 -2.53
C GLN A 581 12.63 0.32 -2.24
N SER A 582 13.20 -0.33 -3.26
CA SER A 582 14.46 -1.07 -3.11
C SER A 582 15.26 -1.12 -4.40
N LEU A 583 16.57 -1.20 -4.27
CA LEU A 583 17.52 -1.26 -5.36
C LEU A 583 18.55 -2.36 -5.13
N ALA A 584 18.94 -3.07 -6.17
CA ALA A 584 20.03 -4.03 -6.12
C ALA A 584 20.74 -4.12 -7.49
N PHE A 585 22.05 -4.01 -7.51
CA PHE A 585 22.84 -4.31 -8.71
C PHE A 585 23.08 -5.82 -8.85
N SER A 586 23.14 -6.30 -10.09
CA SER A 586 23.69 -7.63 -10.36
C SER A 586 25.18 -7.66 -10.03
N PRO A 587 25.76 -8.81 -9.60
CA PRO A 587 27.17 -8.89 -9.24
C PRO A 587 28.14 -8.57 -10.38
N ASP A 588 27.71 -8.69 -11.64
CA ASP A 588 28.48 -8.32 -12.83
C ASP A 588 28.35 -6.84 -13.20
N GLY A 589 27.52 -6.07 -12.47
CA GLY A 589 27.26 -4.65 -12.71
C GLY A 589 26.47 -4.35 -14.00
N GLN A 590 25.96 -5.37 -14.70
CA GLN A 590 25.28 -5.16 -15.98
C GLN A 590 23.83 -4.70 -15.81
N HIS A 591 23.20 -5.07 -14.69
CA HIS A 591 21.78 -4.79 -14.42
C HIS A 591 21.58 -4.12 -13.07
N LEU A 592 20.63 -3.19 -13.04
CA LEU A 592 20.03 -2.63 -11.83
C LEU A 592 18.60 -3.16 -11.71
N PHE A 593 18.28 -3.74 -10.56
CA PHE A 593 16.94 -4.17 -10.22
C PHE A 593 16.29 -3.12 -9.31
N CYS A 594 15.04 -2.79 -9.61
CA CYS A 594 14.24 -1.82 -8.87
C CYS A 594 12.97 -2.50 -8.38
N GLY A 595 12.75 -2.57 -7.08
CA GLY A 595 11.50 -3.04 -6.48
C GLY A 595 10.57 -1.86 -6.25
N ASN A 596 9.39 -1.88 -6.86
CA ASN A 596 8.48 -0.76 -6.92
C ASN A 596 7.23 -0.96 -6.04
N GLY A 597 6.62 0.15 -5.60
CA GLY A 597 5.44 0.15 -4.76
C GLY A 597 4.22 -0.59 -5.36
N ASN A 598 4.16 -0.74 -6.69
CA ASN A 598 3.12 -1.49 -7.41
C ASN A 598 3.36 -3.00 -7.46
N THR A 599 4.25 -3.55 -6.63
CA THR A 599 4.62 -4.98 -6.56
C THR A 599 5.39 -5.54 -7.76
N THR A 600 5.84 -4.69 -8.68
CA THR A 600 6.70 -5.08 -9.80
C THR A 600 8.17 -4.91 -9.46
N CYS A 601 9.03 -5.71 -10.11
CA CYS A 601 10.46 -5.52 -10.09
C CYS A 601 10.93 -5.25 -11.54
N TYR A 602 11.57 -4.13 -11.75
CA TYR A 602 12.15 -3.79 -13.05
C TYR A 602 13.62 -4.16 -13.09
N MET A 603 14.06 -4.72 -14.21
CA MET A 603 15.46 -4.93 -14.52
C MET A 603 15.87 -3.98 -15.63
N VAL A 604 16.86 -3.14 -15.35
CA VAL A 604 17.39 -2.11 -16.27
C VAL A 604 18.84 -2.43 -16.58
N GLU A 605 19.23 -2.36 -17.86
CA GLU A 605 20.64 -2.47 -18.25
C GLU A 605 21.40 -1.20 -17.86
N VAL A 606 22.40 -1.30 -17.00
CA VAL A 606 23.18 -0.17 -16.49
C VAL A 606 23.86 0.61 -17.62
N LYS A 607 24.38 -0.08 -18.63
CA LYS A 607 25.01 0.56 -19.79
C LYS A 607 24.05 1.48 -20.54
N LYS A 608 22.83 1.02 -20.82
CA LYS A 608 21.80 1.83 -21.47
C LYS A 608 21.33 2.98 -20.60
N LEU A 609 21.26 2.75 -19.27
CA LEU A 609 20.91 3.76 -18.30
C LEU A 609 21.89 4.93 -18.30
N LEU A 610 23.18 4.69 -18.58
CA LEU A 610 24.24 5.71 -18.55
C LEU A 610 24.54 6.33 -19.93
N GLU A 611 24.13 5.72 -21.04
CA GLU A 611 24.41 6.21 -22.42
C GLU A 611 23.42 7.27 -22.91
N GLU A 612 22.29 7.47 -22.25
CA GLU A 612 21.27 8.50 -22.53
C GLU A 612 21.34 9.68 -21.57
#